data_80bea3bd9adf51b5e56faa8aa5c2a65e
#
_entry.id   80bea3bd9adf51b5e56faa8aa5c2a65e
#
_cell.length_a   1.000
_cell.length_b   1.000
_cell.length_c   1.000
_cell.angle_alpha   90.00
_cell.angle_beta   90.00
_cell.angle_gamma   90.00
#
_symmetry.space_group_name_H-M   'P 1'
#
loop_
_entity.id
_entity.type
_entity.pdbx_description
1 polymer ?
#
loop_
_entity_poly.entity_id
_entity_poly.type
_entity_poly.pdbx_seq_one_letter_code
_entity_poly.pdbx_strand_id
1 'polypeptide(L)'
;PEEEYMLAKRWVEDQDSESAHKMVTSHLRLAAKIAMGYRGYGLPQAEVISEANVGLMQAVKRFDPERGFRLATYAMWWIRASIQEYILRSWSLVKMGTTSAQKKLFFNLRKAKNRIGALEEGDLRPEHVERIATDLGVTHDEVISMNRRLSGGDASLNATVGSEGEGTMQWQDWLEDEDADQATDYAERNE
;
A
#
# COMPACT_ATOMS: atom_id res chain seq x y z
N PRO A 1 -13.32 -3.61 -30.07
CA PRO A 1 -13.98 -2.32 -29.69
C PRO A 1 -15.50 -2.44 -29.66
N GLU A 2 -16.09 -2.92 -30.73
CA GLU A 2 -17.54 -3.03 -30.89
C GLU A 2 -18.19 -3.98 -29.86
N GLU A 3 -17.58 -5.16 -29.67
CA GLU A 3 -18.05 -6.13 -28.67
C GLU A 3 -17.99 -5.57 -27.24
N GLU A 4 -16.89 -4.87 -26.90
CA GLU A 4 -16.74 -4.21 -25.59
C GLU A 4 -17.82 -3.14 -25.38
N TYR A 5 -18.09 -2.35 -26.40
CA TYR A 5 -19.16 -1.34 -26.37
C TYR A 5 -20.54 -1.98 -26.17
N MET A 6 -20.84 -3.04 -26.93
CA MET A 6 -22.13 -3.76 -26.80
C MET A 6 -22.31 -4.39 -25.40
N LEU A 7 -21.26 -5.02 -24.87
CA LEU A 7 -21.31 -5.60 -23.52
C LEU A 7 -21.49 -4.52 -22.44
N ALA A 8 -20.76 -3.41 -22.58
CA ALA A 8 -20.87 -2.29 -21.66
C ALA A 8 -22.27 -1.65 -21.70
N LYS A 9 -22.82 -1.49 -22.89
CA LYS A 9 -24.17 -0.94 -23.07
C LYS A 9 -25.23 -1.83 -22.44
N ARG A 10 -25.19 -3.16 -22.66
CA ARG A 10 -26.09 -4.11 -21.99
C ARG A 10 -25.98 -4.06 -20.48
N TRP A 11 -24.74 -3.94 -19.96
CA TRP A 11 -24.54 -3.78 -18.52
C TRP A 11 -25.17 -2.50 -17.97
N VAL A 12 -25.01 -1.37 -18.66
CA VAL A 12 -25.54 -0.07 -18.20
C VAL A 12 -27.07 0.00 -18.32
N GLU A 13 -27.64 -0.46 -19.44
CA GLU A 13 -29.07 -0.35 -19.74
C GLU A 13 -29.90 -1.46 -19.07
N ASP A 14 -29.44 -2.71 -19.19
CA ASP A 14 -30.20 -3.90 -18.79
C ASP A 14 -29.73 -4.50 -17.46
N GLN A 15 -28.64 -3.96 -16.86
CA GLN A 15 -27.97 -4.55 -15.68
C GLN A 15 -27.59 -6.03 -15.89
N ASP A 16 -27.23 -6.39 -17.14
CA ASP A 16 -26.87 -7.76 -17.52
C ASP A 16 -25.55 -8.17 -16.88
N SER A 17 -25.65 -8.97 -15.80
CA SER A 17 -24.51 -9.47 -15.05
C SER A 17 -23.58 -10.39 -15.86
N GLU A 18 -24.10 -11.08 -16.89
CA GLU A 18 -23.30 -11.92 -17.77
C GLU A 18 -22.35 -11.06 -18.64
N SER A 19 -22.87 -9.95 -19.16
CA SER A 19 -22.06 -8.97 -19.89
C SER A 19 -20.96 -8.36 -19.02
N ALA A 20 -21.30 -7.99 -17.77
CA ALA A 20 -20.29 -7.50 -16.81
C ALA A 20 -19.23 -8.58 -16.51
N HIS A 21 -19.64 -9.82 -16.30
CA HIS A 21 -18.73 -10.94 -16.06
C HIS A 21 -17.77 -11.18 -17.25
N LYS A 22 -18.27 -11.11 -18.48
CA LYS A 22 -17.43 -11.21 -19.69
C LYS A 22 -16.42 -10.08 -19.78
N MET A 23 -16.80 -8.85 -19.45
CA MET A 23 -15.90 -7.70 -19.41
C MET A 23 -14.79 -7.88 -18.36
N VAL A 24 -15.12 -8.34 -17.16
CA VAL A 24 -14.13 -8.62 -16.11
C VAL A 24 -13.18 -9.74 -16.53
N THR A 25 -13.71 -10.89 -16.94
CA THR A 25 -12.88 -12.07 -17.27
C THR A 25 -11.92 -11.83 -18.42
N SER A 26 -12.33 -11.05 -19.43
CA SER A 26 -11.47 -10.68 -20.55
C SER A 26 -10.29 -9.77 -20.15
N HIS A 27 -10.35 -9.11 -18.98
CA HIS A 27 -9.34 -8.16 -18.50
C HIS A 27 -8.54 -8.65 -17.27
N LEU A 28 -8.76 -9.88 -16.78
CA LEU A 28 -8.02 -10.42 -15.62
C LEU A 28 -6.50 -10.44 -15.83
N ARG A 29 -6.04 -10.73 -17.06
CA ARG A 29 -4.61 -10.69 -17.41
C ARG A 29 -4.01 -9.29 -17.26
N LEU A 30 -4.77 -8.25 -17.58
CA LEU A 30 -4.35 -6.86 -17.39
C LEU A 30 -4.20 -6.55 -15.89
N ALA A 31 -5.18 -6.94 -15.08
CA ALA A 31 -5.14 -6.76 -13.63
C ALA A 31 -3.92 -7.48 -13.01
N ALA A 32 -3.71 -8.75 -13.35
CA ALA A 32 -2.54 -9.52 -12.91
C ALA A 32 -1.22 -8.88 -13.35
N LYS A 33 -1.10 -8.41 -14.60
CA LYS A 33 0.11 -7.73 -15.10
C LYS A 33 0.42 -6.46 -14.31
N ILE A 34 -0.58 -5.66 -13.98
CA ILE A 34 -0.40 -4.45 -13.17
C ILE A 34 0.01 -4.83 -11.74
N ALA A 35 -0.64 -5.81 -11.12
CA ALA A 35 -0.32 -6.31 -9.77
C ALA A 35 1.13 -6.82 -9.66
N MET A 36 1.67 -7.46 -10.71
CA MET A 36 3.06 -7.90 -10.76
C MET A 36 4.08 -6.77 -10.60
N GLY A 37 3.72 -5.54 -10.97
CA GLY A 37 4.56 -4.36 -10.78
C GLY A 37 4.73 -3.94 -9.32
N TYR A 38 3.93 -4.49 -8.40
CA TYR A 38 3.95 -4.18 -6.96
C TYR A 38 4.58 -5.27 -6.08
N ARG A 39 5.32 -6.22 -6.66
CA ARG A 39 6.00 -7.31 -5.91
C ARG A 39 6.97 -6.82 -4.84
N GLY A 40 7.58 -5.66 -5.03
CA GLY A 40 8.61 -5.14 -4.13
C GLY A 40 8.13 -4.65 -2.77
N TYR A 41 6.84 -4.73 -2.46
CA TYR A 41 6.27 -4.26 -1.20
C TYR A 41 6.13 -5.35 -0.12
N GLY A 42 6.59 -6.58 -0.39
CA GLY A 42 6.61 -7.67 0.60
C GLY A 42 5.25 -8.29 0.93
N LEU A 43 4.19 -7.93 0.21
CA LEU A 43 2.86 -8.50 0.41
C LEU A 43 2.65 -9.77 -0.45
N PRO A 44 1.79 -10.72 -0.01
CA PRO A 44 1.46 -11.91 -0.78
C PRO A 44 0.90 -11.54 -2.16
N GLN A 45 1.52 -12.05 -3.22
CA GLN A 45 1.16 -11.67 -4.59
C GLN A 45 -0.30 -12.04 -4.94
N ALA A 46 -0.81 -13.13 -4.38
CA ALA A 46 -2.21 -13.54 -4.56
C ALA A 46 -3.18 -12.48 -4.06
N GLU A 47 -2.90 -11.89 -2.90
CA GLU A 47 -3.72 -10.83 -2.30
C GLU A 47 -3.70 -9.56 -3.17
N VAL A 48 -2.50 -9.17 -3.66
CA VAL A 48 -2.36 -8.01 -4.55
C VAL A 48 -3.14 -8.22 -5.86
N ILE A 49 -3.14 -9.43 -6.42
CA ILE A 49 -3.94 -9.77 -7.61
C ILE A 49 -5.43 -9.73 -7.28
N SER A 50 -5.84 -10.22 -6.12
CA SER A 50 -7.25 -10.17 -5.68
C SER A 50 -7.74 -8.73 -5.59
N GLU A 51 -6.96 -7.85 -4.98
CA GLU A 51 -7.29 -6.41 -4.93
C GLU A 51 -7.28 -5.74 -6.31
N ALA A 52 -6.39 -6.17 -7.20
CA ALA A 52 -6.41 -5.72 -8.60
C ALA A 52 -7.73 -6.09 -9.29
N ASN A 53 -8.24 -7.30 -9.05
CA ASN A 53 -9.52 -7.74 -9.58
C ASN A 53 -10.70 -6.97 -8.98
N VAL A 54 -10.64 -6.62 -7.68
CA VAL A 54 -11.64 -5.73 -7.06
C VAL A 54 -11.65 -4.37 -7.77
N GLY A 55 -10.47 -3.78 -8.01
CA GLY A 55 -10.34 -2.54 -8.77
C GLY A 55 -10.90 -2.65 -10.19
N LEU A 56 -10.65 -3.77 -10.88
CA LEU A 56 -11.23 -4.03 -12.21
C LEU A 56 -12.76 -4.11 -12.17
N MET A 57 -13.34 -4.80 -11.18
CA MET A 57 -14.79 -4.87 -11.01
C MET A 57 -15.41 -3.50 -10.74
N GLN A 58 -14.75 -2.66 -9.94
CA GLN A 58 -15.18 -1.28 -9.71
C GLN A 58 -15.14 -0.44 -11.00
N ALA A 59 -14.13 -0.65 -11.84
CA ALA A 59 -14.05 -0.01 -13.14
C ALA A 59 -15.20 -0.43 -14.05
N VAL A 60 -15.48 -1.73 -14.18
CA VAL A 60 -16.60 -2.23 -15.01
C VAL A 60 -17.93 -1.66 -14.53
N LYS A 61 -18.14 -1.63 -13.20
CA LYS A 61 -19.39 -1.09 -12.61
C LYS A 61 -19.64 0.38 -12.94
N ARG A 62 -18.59 1.16 -13.14
CA ARG A 62 -18.66 2.62 -13.37
C ARG A 62 -18.29 3.03 -14.79
N PHE A 63 -18.04 2.06 -15.65
CA PHE A 63 -17.64 2.33 -17.02
C PHE A 63 -18.80 2.89 -17.84
N ASP A 64 -18.55 4.00 -18.52
CA ASP A 64 -19.48 4.63 -19.42
C ASP A 64 -18.96 4.49 -20.86
N PRO A 65 -19.60 3.64 -21.70
CA PRO A 65 -19.16 3.40 -23.08
C PRO A 65 -19.31 4.61 -24.00
N GLU A 66 -20.20 5.55 -23.66
CA GLU A 66 -20.49 6.74 -24.49
C GLU A 66 -19.32 7.75 -24.48
N ARG A 67 -18.41 7.64 -23.50
CA ARG A 67 -17.23 8.52 -23.41
C ARG A 67 -16.14 8.22 -24.44
N GLY A 68 -16.27 7.18 -25.24
CA GLY A 68 -15.34 6.85 -26.33
C GLY A 68 -13.97 6.31 -25.90
N PHE A 69 -13.75 6.03 -24.59
CA PHE A 69 -12.53 5.44 -24.09
C PHE A 69 -12.66 3.93 -23.97
N ARG A 70 -11.51 3.23 -24.09
CA ARG A 70 -11.46 1.79 -23.88
C ARG A 70 -11.54 1.45 -22.39
N LEU A 71 -12.28 0.35 -22.08
CA LEU A 71 -12.36 -0.16 -20.71
C LEU A 71 -10.97 -0.41 -20.11
N ALA A 72 -10.04 -0.97 -20.86
CA ALA A 72 -8.68 -1.22 -20.40
C ALA A 72 -8.00 0.07 -19.88
N THR A 73 -8.14 1.20 -20.59
CA THR A 73 -7.56 2.48 -20.18
C THR A 73 -8.17 3.02 -18.90
N TYR A 74 -9.49 2.92 -18.78
CA TYR A 74 -10.22 3.33 -17.59
C TYR A 74 -9.92 2.42 -16.39
N ALA A 75 -9.91 1.11 -16.61
CA ALA A 75 -9.65 0.11 -15.58
C ALA A 75 -8.25 0.22 -14.97
N MET A 76 -7.24 0.61 -15.75
CA MET A 76 -5.87 0.79 -15.22
C MET A 76 -5.81 1.76 -14.03
N TRP A 77 -6.62 2.80 -14.01
CA TRP A 77 -6.66 3.75 -12.90
C TRP A 77 -7.28 3.13 -11.66
N TRP A 78 -8.39 2.42 -11.80
CA TRP A 78 -9.07 1.75 -10.71
C TRP A 78 -8.24 0.63 -10.11
N ILE A 79 -7.63 -0.20 -10.98
CA ILE A 79 -6.74 -1.29 -10.56
C ILE A 79 -5.58 -0.75 -9.73
N ARG A 80 -4.89 0.29 -10.22
CA ARG A 80 -3.78 0.90 -9.48
C ARG A 80 -4.23 1.51 -8.17
N ALA A 81 -5.35 2.21 -8.15
CA ALA A 81 -5.88 2.82 -6.94
C ALA A 81 -6.20 1.76 -5.88
N SER A 82 -6.88 0.66 -6.25
CA SER A 82 -7.22 -0.44 -5.35
C SER A 82 -5.96 -1.11 -4.77
N ILE A 83 -4.98 -1.44 -5.63
CA ILE A 83 -3.70 -2.03 -5.20
C ILE A 83 -2.97 -1.09 -4.23
N GLN A 84 -2.87 0.20 -4.56
CA GLN A 84 -2.15 1.17 -3.72
C GLN A 84 -2.83 1.38 -2.38
N GLU A 85 -4.16 1.40 -2.34
CA GLU A 85 -4.92 1.48 -1.10
C GLU A 85 -4.69 0.25 -0.22
N TYR A 86 -4.72 -0.94 -0.82
CA TYR A 86 -4.44 -2.19 -0.13
C TYR A 86 -3.02 -2.21 0.46
N ILE A 87 -2.01 -1.84 -0.33
CA ILE A 87 -0.62 -1.79 0.13
C ILE A 87 -0.47 -0.84 1.33
N LEU A 88 -1.00 0.39 1.25
CA LEU A 88 -0.91 1.36 2.34
C LEU A 88 -1.59 0.90 3.63
N ARG A 89 -2.63 0.07 3.51
CA ARG A 89 -3.36 -0.49 4.65
C ARG A 89 -2.66 -1.70 5.27
N SER A 90 -2.00 -2.51 4.45
CA SER A 90 -1.51 -3.84 4.85
C SER A 90 0.02 -3.91 5.01
N TRP A 91 0.76 -2.87 4.60
CA TRP A 91 2.22 -2.87 4.64
C TRP A 91 2.79 -2.80 6.06
N SER A 92 2.13 -2.08 6.97
CA SER A 92 2.53 -1.91 8.37
C SER A 92 1.31 -1.88 9.28
N LEU A 93 1.47 -2.31 10.53
CA LEU A 93 0.47 -2.18 11.59
C LEU A 93 0.14 -0.71 11.89
N VAL A 94 1.14 0.16 11.76
CA VAL A 94 0.95 1.61 11.90
C VAL A 94 0.44 2.18 10.58
N LYS A 95 -0.75 2.76 10.60
CA LYS A 95 -1.38 3.35 9.41
C LYS A 95 -0.48 4.39 8.75
N MET A 96 -0.16 4.15 7.48
CA MET A 96 0.67 5.01 6.65
C MET A 96 -0.14 5.69 5.54
N GLY A 97 0.41 6.79 5.01
CA GLY A 97 -0.17 7.44 3.83
C GLY A 97 -1.50 8.13 4.07
N THR A 98 -1.66 8.83 5.20
CA THR A 98 -2.86 9.60 5.51
C THR A 98 -2.99 10.85 4.65
N THR A 99 -1.88 11.48 4.27
CA THR A 99 -1.85 12.65 3.38
C THR A 99 -1.46 12.29 1.94
N SER A 100 -1.80 13.17 1.00
CA SER A 100 -1.40 13.02 -0.42
C SER A 100 0.12 12.99 -0.58
N ALA A 101 0.85 13.82 0.17
CA ALA A 101 2.30 13.87 0.18
C ALA A 101 2.92 12.54 0.65
N GLN A 102 2.40 11.98 1.75
CA GLN A 102 2.86 10.69 2.27
C GLN A 102 2.62 9.54 1.28
N LYS A 103 1.44 9.49 0.64
CA LYS A 103 1.15 8.50 -0.42
C LYS A 103 2.14 8.62 -1.58
N LYS A 104 2.38 9.85 -2.03
CA LYS A 104 3.32 10.14 -3.13
C LYS A 104 4.74 9.70 -2.77
N LEU A 105 5.20 10.02 -1.56
CA LEU A 105 6.51 9.61 -1.05
C LEU A 105 6.62 8.09 -0.94
N PHE A 106 5.67 7.43 -0.32
CA PHE A 106 5.68 5.97 -0.13
C PHE A 106 5.94 5.21 -1.45
N PHE A 107 5.25 5.60 -2.53
CA PHE A 107 5.39 4.89 -3.81
C PHE A 107 6.57 5.38 -4.67
N ASN A 108 7.07 6.60 -4.46
CA ASN A 108 8.09 7.19 -5.33
C ASN A 108 9.45 7.38 -4.69
N LEU A 109 9.58 7.35 -3.34
CA LEU A 109 10.84 7.63 -2.65
C LEU A 109 11.96 6.69 -3.09
N ARG A 110 11.70 5.38 -3.14
CA ARG A 110 12.68 4.39 -3.57
C ARG A 110 13.18 4.64 -5.00
N LYS A 111 12.27 5.00 -5.90
CA LYS A 111 12.60 5.34 -7.29
C LYS A 111 13.40 6.65 -7.37
N ALA A 112 13.05 7.63 -6.56
CA ALA A 112 13.78 8.90 -6.47
C ALA A 112 15.19 8.69 -5.93
N LYS A 113 15.37 7.92 -4.85
CA LYS A 113 16.68 7.52 -4.31
C LYS A 113 17.56 6.85 -5.37
N ASN A 114 17.02 5.87 -6.09
CA ASN A 114 17.76 5.18 -7.15
C ASN A 114 18.21 6.12 -8.28
N ARG A 115 17.36 7.11 -8.64
CA ARG A 115 17.68 8.07 -9.70
C ARG A 115 18.83 9.00 -9.35
N ILE A 116 18.95 9.37 -8.08
CA ILE A 116 20.01 10.28 -7.60
C ILE A 116 21.24 9.53 -7.07
N GLY A 117 21.24 8.20 -7.13
CA GLY A 117 22.33 7.38 -6.62
C GLY A 117 22.44 7.34 -5.09
N ALA A 118 21.39 7.75 -4.37
CA ALA A 118 21.34 7.71 -2.90
C ALA A 118 21.01 6.29 -2.42
N LEU A 119 21.94 5.36 -2.59
CA LEU A 119 21.79 3.94 -2.23
C LEU A 119 22.25 3.64 -0.80
N GLU A 120 22.76 4.64 -0.08
CA GLU A 120 23.23 4.49 1.29
C GLU A 120 22.07 4.07 2.22
N GLU A 121 22.35 3.11 3.08
CA GLU A 121 21.44 2.73 4.16
C GLU A 121 21.52 3.78 5.28
N GLY A 122 20.37 4.20 5.80
CA GLY A 122 20.28 5.19 6.88
C GLY A 122 19.71 6.54 6.45
N ASP A 123 20.10 7.58 7.16
CA ASP A 123 19.59 8.93 6.92
C ASP A 123 20.14 9.52 5.61
N LEU A 124 19.26 10.14 4.85
CA LEU A 124 19.62 10.80 3.60
C LEU A 124 20.46 12.06 3.86
N ARG A 125 21.43 12.33 2.99
CA ARG A 125 22.19 13.60 3.02
C ARG A 125 21.26 14.78 2.73
N PRO A 126 21.51 15.96 3.32
CA PRO A 126 20.65 17.14 3.12
C PRO A 126 20.41 17.49 1.66
N GLU A 127 21.44 17.41 0.81
CA GLU A 127 21.34 17.65 -0.64
C GLU A 127 20.40 16.66 -1.37
N HIS A 128 20.36 15.40 -0.93
CA HIS A 128 19.46 14.39 -1.47
C HIS A 128 18.01 14.63 -1.02
N VAL A 129 17.83 15.06 0.25
CA VAL A 129 16.52 15.42 0.79
C VAL A 129 15.93 16.59 0.00
N GLU A 130 16.72 17.65 -0.21
CA GLU A 130 16.29 18.83 -0.96
C GLU A 130 15.87 18.48 -2.41
N ARG A 131 16.68 17.66 -3.09
CA ARG A 131 16.40 17.23 -4.45
C ARG A 131 15.12 16.38 -4.54
N ILE A 132 14.93 15.42 -3.62
CA ILE A 132 13.74 14.59 -3.56
C ILE A 132 12.50 15.44 -3.22
N ALA A 133 12.62 16.36 -2.26
CA ALA A 133 11.55 17.27 -1.87
C ALA A 133 11.08 18.12 -3.06
N THR A 134 12.03 18.67 -3.81
CA THR A 134 11.75 19.46 -5.02
C THR A 134 11.10 18.61 -6.12
N ASP A 135 11.67 17.44 -6.43
CA ASP A 135 11.17 16.54 -7.50
C ASP A 135 9.75 16.05 -7.21
N LEU A 136 9.44 15.79 -5.96
CA LEU A 136 8.14 15.27 -5.54
C LEU A 136 7.16 16.35 -5.05
N GLY A 137 7.61 17.60 -4.85
CA GLY A 137 6.78 18.70 -4.36
C GLY A 137 6.25 18.44 -2.96
N VAL A 138 7.13 18.03 -2.04
CA VAL A 138 6.85 17.71 -0.63
C VAL A 138 7.85 18.43 0.26
N THR A 139 7.61 18.47 1.57
CA THR A 139 8.54 19.11 2.53
C THR A 139 9.75 18.22 2.86
N HIS A 140 10.83 18.83 3.33
CA HIS A 140 12.04 18.10 3.75
C HIS A 140 11.73 17.13 4.91
N ASP A 141 10.95 17.58 5.89
CA ASP A 141 10.56 16.78 7.05
C ASP A 141 9.74 15.54 6.67
N GLU A 142 8.86 15.68 5.67
CA GLU A 142 8.11 14.54 5.13
C GLU A 142 9.01 13.52 4.45
N VAL A 143 10.06 13.97 3.73
CA VAL A 143 11.05 13.08 3.09
C VAL A 143 11.83 12.33 4.15
N ILE A 144 12.36 13.02 5.18
CA ILE A 144 13.13 12.41 6.26
C ILE A 144 12.28 11.41 7.04
N SER A 145 11.07 11.81 7.45
CA SER A 145 10.15 10.96 8.19
C SER A 145 9.80 9.70 7.40
N MET A 146 9.49 9.83 6.11
CA MET A 146 9.16 8.69 5.27
C MET A 146 10.38 7.79 5.02
N ASN A 147 11.58 8.35 4.85
CA ASN A 147 12.80 7.56 4.69
C ASN A 147 13.07 6.68 5.91
N ARG A 148 12.93 7.24 7.12
CA ARG A 148 13.09 6.49 8.38
C ARG A 148 12.06 5.38 8.53
N ARG A 149 10.82 5.63 8.16
CA ARG A 149 9.75 4.62 8.20
C ARG A 149 9.95 3.48 7.21
N LEU A 150 10.51 3.77 6.02
CA LEU A 150 10.75 2.77 4.97
C LEU A 150 12.06 2.01 5.16
N SER A 151 12.97 2.47 6.01
CA SER A 151 14.25 1.81 6.28
C SER A 151 14.13 0.61 7.24
N GLY A 152 13.07 0.54 8.04
CA GLY A 152 12.78 -0.58 8.94
C GLY A 152 11.34 -1.08 8.77
N GLY A 153 11.15 -2.39 8.67
CA GLY A 153 9.82 -3.02 8.79
C GLY A 153 9.38 -3.12 10.25
N ASP A 154 8.12 -3.56 10.45
CA ASP A 154 7.62 -3.85 11.77
C ASP A 154 8.43 -4.99 12.40
N ALA A 155 8.98 -4.77 13.59
CA ALA A 155 9.72 -5.79 14.32
C ALA A 155 8.73 -6.74 15.03
N SER A 156 9.05 -8.04 15.04
CA SER A 156 8.23 -9.01 15.77
C SER A 156 8.58 -8.99 17.26
N LEU A 157 7.59 -8.74 18.10
CA LEU A 157 7.73 -8.84 19.56
C LEU A 157 7.98 -10.28 20.03
N ASN A 158 7.65 -11.27 19.20
CA ASN A 158 7.93 -12.69 19.48
C ASN A 158 9.33 -13.12 19.02
N ALA A 159 10.12 -12.21 18.44
CA ALA A 159 11.50 -12.51 18.10
C ALA A 159 12.32 -12.74 19.39
N THR A 160 13.13 -13.79 19.40
CA THR A 160 14.00 -14.11 20.55
C THR A 160 15.13 -13.10 20.67
N VAL A 161 15.40 -12.67 21.90
CA VAL A 161 16.52 -11.80 22.27
C VAL A 161 17.66 -12.69 22.80
N GLY A 162 18.76 -12.77 22.06
CA GLY A 162 19.94 -13.52 22.49
C GLY A 162 20.57 -14.37 21.37
N SER A 163 21.84 -14.71 21.53
CA SER A 163 22.55 -15.66 20.67
C SER A 163 22.18 -17.10 21.03
N GLU A 164 22.33 -18.01 20.06
CA GLU A 164 22.07 -19.45 20.21
C GLU A 164 22.60 -20.00 21.55
N GLY A 165 21.67 -20.34 22.45
CA GLY A 165 22.00 -21.07 23.70
C GLY A 165 21.48 -20.48 25.00
N GLU A 166 21.07 -19.26 25.10
CA GLU A 166 20.54 -18.62 26.31
C GLU A 166 19.06 -18.24 26.12
N GLY A 167 18.18 -19.12 26.58
CA GLY A 167 16.79 -18.81 26.91
C GLY A 167 15.87 -18.39 25.74
N THR A 168 14.62 -18.74 25.87
CA THR A 168 13.52 -18.38 24.94
C THR A 168 12.93 -16.99 25.20
N MET A 169 13.72 -16.04 25.71
CA MET A 169 13.27 -14.68 26.03
C MET A 169 12.93 -13.93 24.76
N GLN A 170 11.74 -13.36 24.69
CA GLN A 170 11.22 -12.62 23.53
C GLN A 170 11.25 -11.12 23.82
N TRP A 171 11.24 -10.30 22.78
CA TRP A 171 11.19 -8.84 22.94
C TRP A 171 10.00 -8.38 23.76
N GLN A 172 8.86 -9.07 23.68
CA GLN A 172 7.67 -8.75 24.49
C GLN A 172 7.91 -8.90 26.00
N ASP A 173 8.83 -9.77 26.43
CA ASP A 173 9.12 -10.00 27.84
C ASP A 173 9.89 -8.82 28.48
N TRP A 174 10.40 -7.92 27.65
CA TRP A 174 11.15 -6.73 28.07
C TRP A 174 10.28 -5.44 28.06
N LEU A 175 9.03 -5.54 27.60
CA LEU A 175 8.13 -4.40 27.61
C LEU A 175 7.59 -4.19 29.01
N GLU A 176 7.96 -3.06 29.60
CA GLU A 176 7.39 -2.57 30.87
C GLU A 176 6.27 -1.59 30.55
N ASP A 177 5.19 -1.68 31.31
CA ASP A 177 4.12 -0.69 31.29
C ASP A 177 4.51 0.46 32.22
N GLU A 178 4.99 1.56 31.64
CA GLU A 178 5.44 2.74 32.38
C GLU A 178 4.29 3.44 33.15
N ASP A 179 3.03 3.21 32.74
CA ASP A 179 1.84 3.79 33.36
C ASP A 179 1.21 2.88 34.44
N ALA A 180 1.70 1.65 34.60
CA ALA A 180 1.19 0.71 35.59
C ALA A 180 1.77 0.98 36.99
N ASP A 181 1.34 2.04 37.63
CA ASP A 181 1.56 2.24 39.07
C ASP A 181 0.59 1.37 39.88
N GLN A 182 0.95 0.07 39.99
CA GLN A 182 0.16 -0.92 40.70
C GLN A 182 -0.07 -0.55 42.18
N ALA A 183 0.81 0.25 42.79
CA ALA A 183 0.68 0.68 44.16
C ALA A 183 -0.43 1.72 44.34
N THR A 184 -0.52 2.67 43.41
CA THR A 184 -1.58 3.69 43.39
C THR A 184 -2.93 3.08 43.03
N ASP A 185 -2.99 2.18 42.05
CA ASP A 185 -4.22 1.46 41.67
C ASP A 185 -4.76 0.58 42.84
N TYR A 186 -3.89 -0.03 43.63
CA TYR A 186 -4.28 -0.79 44.81
C TYR A 186 -4.76 0.10 45.94
N ALA A 187 -4.17 1.28 46.11
CA ALA A 187 -4.59 2.26 47.13
C ALA A 187 -5.98 2.82 46.81
N GLU A 188 -6.24 3.19 45.55
CA GLU A 188 -7.53 3.72 45.09
C GLU A 188 -8.69 2.70 45.13
N ARG A 189 -8.38 1.40 45.01
CA ARG A 189 -9.39 0.31 45.13
C ARG A 189 -9.79 -0.04 46.55
N ASN A 190 -9.03 0.37 47.57
CA ASN A 190 -9.25 0.01 48.94
C ASN A 190 -9.71 1.25 49.82
N GLU A 191 -9.95 2.41 49.22
CA GLU A 191 -10.71 3.50 49.80
C GLU A 191 -12.21 3.45 49.38
#